data_b7904c5f03e21fd5c9e63dea4400a1aa
#
_entry.id   b7904c5f03e21fd5c9e63dea4400a1aa
#
_cell.length_a   1.000
_cell.length_b   1.000
_cell.length_c   1.000
_cell.angle_alpha   90.00
_cell.angle_beta   90.00
_cell.angle_gamma   90.00
#
_symmetry.space_group_name_H-M   'P 1'
#
loop_
_entity.id
_entity.type
_entity.pdbx_description
1 polymer ?
#
loop_
_entity_poly.entity_id
_entity_poly.type
_entity_poly.pdbx_seq_one_letter_code
_entity_poly.pdbx_strand_id
1 'polypeptide(L)'
;ALYFQYVDGLEPCPLCMFQRAMVIALGGVLLINAVHNPKINSWANRIYQILALLPAIGGIIIAGRHVYLQHLPEDEVPACGAPLETMMDMLPFTEVIQTVLSGDGECAKISWSFIGLSMPEWMLVIFIIATLVLGFRLFKSFQQPKPF
;
A
#
# COMPACT_ATOMS: atom_id res chain seq x y z
N ALA A 1 -8.09 -10.38 1.48
CA ALA A 1 -7.84 -9.69 2.74
C ALA A 1 -9.06 -9.71 3.66
N LEU A 2 -10.21 -9.13 3.26
CA LEU A 2 -11.44 -9.13 4.09
C LEU A 2 -11.95 -10.53 4.39
N TYR A 3 -11.93 -11.44 3.42
CA TYR A 3 -12.31 -12.83 3.61
C TYR A 3 -11.49 -13.49 4.74
N PHE A 4 -10.17 -13.38 4.71
CA PHE A 4 -9.29 -13.95 5.73
C PHE A 4 -9.51 -13.36 7.13
N GLN A 5 -9.90 -12.10 7.22
CA GLN A 5 -10.20 -11.47 8.49
C GLN A 5 -11.54 -11.94 9.09
N TYR A 6 -12.61 -12.00 8.26
CA TYR A 6 -13.96 -12.28 8.77
C TYR A 6 -14.34 -13.77 8.78
N VAL A 7 -13.71 -14.58 7.93
CA VAL A 7 -14.02 -16.02 7.83
C VAL A 7 -12.99 -16.87 8.57
N ASP A 8 -11.68 -16.56 8.39
CA ASP A 8 -10.60 -17.32 9.00
C ASP A 8 -10.14 -16.74 10.36
N GLY A 9 -10.72 -15.60 10.79
CA GLY A 9 -10.42 -14.98 12.08
C GLY A 9 -8.97 -14.48 12.22
N LEU A 10 -8.25 -14.27 11.12
CA LEU A 10 -6.88 -13.77 11.14
C LEU A 10 -6.89 -12.26 11.43
N GLU A 11 -6.36 -11.87 12.58
CA GLU A 11 -6.18 -10.46 12.91
C GLU A 11 -5.12 -9.82 11.99
N PRO A 12 -5.48 -8.76 11.23
CA PRO A 12 -4.52 -8.10 10.36
C PRO A 12 -3.53 -7.28 11.18
N CYS A 13 -2.24 -7.47 10.95
CA CYS A 13 -1.20 -6.64 11.54
C CYS A 13 -1.36 -5.16 11.13
N PRO A 14 -0.82 -4.20 11.88
CA PRO A 14 -0.91 -2.77 11.58
C PRO A 14 -0.43 -2.41 10.16
N LEU A 15 0.70 -2.96 9.69
CA LEU A 15 1.21 -2.75 8.33
C LEU A 15 0.24 -3.27 7.26
N CYS A 16 -0.46 -4.40 7.50
CA CYS A 16 -1.49 -4.91 6.62
C CYS A 16 -2.68 -3.95 6.46
N MET A 17 -3.06 -3.29 7.55
CA MET A 17 -4.13 -2.28 7.54
C MET A 17 -3.74 -1.07 6.70
N PHE A 18 -2.51 -0.58 6.83
CA PHE A 18 -1.99 0.51 6.00
C PHE A 18 -1.86 0.13 4.53
N GLN A 19 -1.38 -1.09 4.19
CA GLN A 19 -1.38 -1.57 2.81
C GLN A 19 -2.79 -1.59 2.21
N ARG A 20 -3.78 -2.05 2.99
CA ARG A 20 -5.19 -2.05 2.58
C ARG A 20 -5.70 -0.64 2.31
N ALA A 21 -5.37 0.32 3.17
CA ALA A 21 -5.72 1.73 2.97
C ALA A 21 -5.11 2.30 1.67
N MET A 22 -3.85 1.97 1.36
CA MET A 22 -3.20 2.39 0.11
C MET A 22 -3.85 1.78 -1.13
N VAL A 23 -4.28 0.51 -1.08
CA VAL A 23 -5.02 -0.12 -2.19
C VAL A 23 -6.37 0.57 -2.42
N ILE A 24 -7.10 0.85 -1.34
CA ILE A 24 -8.40 1.54 -1.42
C ILE A 24 -8.22 2.94 -1.99
N ALA A 25 -7.23 3.69 -1.53
CA ALA A 25 -6.92 5.03 -2.03
C ALA A 25 -6.54 4.99 -3.52
N LEU A 26 -5.65 4.08 -3.93
CA LEU A 26 -5.26 3.88 -5.33
C LEU A 26 -6.47 3.53 -6.20
N GLY A 27 -7.24 2.53 -5.79
CA GLY A 27 -8.45 2.09 -6.49
C GLY A 27 -9.51 3.18 -6.59
N GLY A 28 -9.72 3.96 -5.53
CA GLY A 28 -10.64 5.09 -5.49
C GLY A 28 -10.25 6.19 -6.49
N VAL A 29 -8.99 6.59 -6.53
CA VAL A 29 -8.50 7.59 -7.50
C VAL A 29 -8.65 7.09 -8.94
N LEU A 30 -8.30 5.82 -9.20
CA LEU A 30 -8.44 5.22 -10.53
C LEU A 30 -9.91 5.10 -10.94
N LEU A 31 -10.80 4.76 -10.02
CA LEU A 31 -12.24 4.68 -10.26
C LEU A 31 -12.82 6.06 -10.61
N ILE A 32 -12.49 7.10 -9.83
CA ILE A 32 -12.91 8.47 -10.10
C ILE A 32 -12.40 8.92 -11.46
N ASN A 33 -11.13 8.62 -11.80
CA ASN A 33 -10.57 8.92 -13.12
C ASN A 33 -11.34 8.21 -14.24
N ALA A 34 -11.72 6.94 -14.04
CA ALA A 34 -12.48 6.17 -15.03
C ALA A 34 -13.90 6.72 -15.22
N VAL A 35 -14.58 7.11 -14.15
CA VAL A 35 -15.95 7.71 -14.21
C VAL A 35 -15.92 9.10 -14.84
N HIS A 36 -14.96 9.93 -14.43
CA HIS A 36 -14.79 11.27 -15.01
C HIS A 36 -14.35 11.22 -16.48
N ASN A 37 -13.69 10.15 -16.89
CA ASN A 37 -13.23 9.88 -18.26
C ASN A 37 -12.58 11.09 -18.96
N PRO A 38 -11.59 11.76 -18.34
CA PRO A 38 -10.93 12.91 -18.95
C PRO A 38 -10.15 12.48 -20.20
N LYS A 39 -10.05 13.36 -21.20
CA LYS A 39 -9.22 13.10 -22.40
C LYS A 39 -7.79 12.73 -21.95
N ILE A 40 -7.18 11.75 -22.61
CA ILE A 40 -5.88 11.15 -22.22
C ILE A 40 -4.77 12.19 -22.00
N ASN A 41 -4.73 13.25 -22.83
CA ASN A 41 -3.74 14.32 -22.77
C ASN A 41 -4.22 15.55 -21.99
N SER A 42 -5.36 15.47 -21.30
CA SER A 42 -5.89 16.60 -20.53
C SER A 42 -5.09 16.77 -19.22
N TRP A 43 -5.07 18.01 -18.73
CA TRP A 43 -4.47 18.32 -17.44
C TRP A 43 -5.14 17.56 -16.29
N ALA A 44 -6.44 17.38 -16.35
CA ALA A 44 -7.19 16.59 -15.37
C ALA A 44 -6.69 15.13 -15.30
N ASN A 45 -6.46 14.48 -16.45
CA ASN A 45 -5.92 13.13 -16.48
C ASN A 45 -4.52 13.03 -15.83
N ARG A 46 -3.67 14.03 -16.04
CA ARG A 46 -2.33 14.09 -15.41
C ARG A 46 -2.43 14.22 -13.90
N ILE A 47 -3.35 15.04 -13.39
CA ILE A 47 -3.59 15.16 -11.95
C ILE A 47 -4.01 13.83 -11.36
N TYR A 48 -4.96 13.12 -11.96
CA TYR A 48 -5.38 11.80 -11.48
C TYR A 48 -4.23 10.80 -11.47
N GLN A 49 -3.36 10.82 -12.47
CA GLN A 49 -2.19 9.94 -12.50
C GLN A 49 -1.20 10.28 -11.39
N ILE A 50 -0.93 11.56 -11.12
CA ILE A 50 -0.08 12.00 -10.02
C ILE A 50 -0.70 11.61 -8.67
N LEU A 51 -2.01 11.86 -8.48
CA LEU A 51 -2.72 11.47 -7.27
C LEU A 51 -2.73 9.96 -7.04
N ALA A 52 -2.79 9.14 -8.11
CA ALA A 52 -2.70 7.69 -8.02
C ALA A 52 -1.28 7.19 -7.72
N LEU A 53 -0.23 7.92 -8.16
CA LEU A 53 1.15 7.57 -7.84
C LEU A 53 1.47 7.70 -6.36
N LEU A 54 0.86 8.65 -5.64
CA LEU A 54 1.11 8.83 -4.20
C LEU A 54 0.80 7.56 -3.38
N PRO A 55 -0.43 6.99 -3.43
CA PRO A 55 -0.71 5.76 -2.71
C PRO A 55 0.03 4.54 -3.29
N ALA A 56 0.35 4.51 -4.59
CA ALA A 56 1.14 3.44 -5.17
C ALA A 56 2.57 3.41 -4.60
N ILE A 57 3.25 4.55 -4.53
CA ILE A 57 4.59 4.68 -3.93
C ILE A 57 4.53 4.43 -2.41
N GLY A 58 3.56 5.01 -1.71
CA GLY A 58 3.34 4.74 -0.29
C GLY A 58 3.14 3.24 -0.02
N GLY A 59 2.38 2.56 -0.88
CA GLY A 59 2.19 1.12 -0.82
C GLY A 59 3.49 0.32 -1.01
N ILE A 60 4.39 0.75 -1.90
CA ILE A 60 5.73 0.13 -2.07
C ILE A 60 6.54 0.25 -0.78
N ILE A 61 6.56 1.43 -0.15
CA ILE A 61 7.33 1.66 1.08
C ILE A 61 6.82 0.77 2.21
N ILE A 62 5.49 0.73 2.41
CA ILE A 62 4.86 -0.06 3.47
C ILE A 62 5.03 -1.55 3.22
N ALA A 63 4.77 -2.03 1.99
CA ALA A 63 4.92 -3.43 1.62
C ALA A 63 6.38 -3.88 1.68
N GLY A 64 7.32 -3.05 1.22
CA GLY A 64 8.75 -3.32 1.30
C GLY A 64 9.23 -3.44 2.74
N ARG A 65 8.78 -2.55 3.64
CA ARG A 65 9.07 -2.64 5.08
C ARG A 65 8.49 -3.93 5.68
N HIS A 66 7.29 -4.31 5.31
CA HIS A 66 6.64 -5.53 5.78
C HIS A 66 7.42 -6.78 5.35
N VAL A 67 7.78 -6.87 4.07
CA VAL A 67 8.63 -7.97 3.55
C VAL A 67 9.97 -8.01 4.26
N TYR A 68 10.60 -6.87 4.51
CA TYR A 68 11.85 -6.79 5.26
C TYR A 68 11.72 -7.40 6.66
N LEU A 69 10.64 -7.07 7.39
CA LEU A 69 10.38 -7.62 8.73
C LEU A 69 10.19 -9.14 8.72
N GLN A 70 9.58 -9.70 7.67
CA GLN A 70 9.39 -11.16 7.53
C GLN A 70 10.71 -11.92 7.27
N HIS A 71 11.75 -11.23 6.82
CA HIS A 71 13.08 -11.81 6.55
C HIS A 71 14.10 -11.53 7.65
N LEU A 72 13.70 -10.84 8.73
CA LEU A 72 14.57 -10.63 9.89
C LEU A 72 14.73 -11.93 10.71
N PRO A 73 15.93 -12.18 11.31
CA PRO A 73 16.11 -13.22 12.30
C PRO A 73 15.18 -12.99 13.50
N GLU A 74 14.73 -14.07 14.15
CA GLU A 74 13.77 -14.01 15.27
C GLU A 74 14.25 -13.15 16.45
N ASP A 75 15.54 -13.07 16.67
CA ASP A 75 16.19 -12.26 17.71
C ASP A 75 16.21 -10.75 17.41
N GLU A 76 16.04 -10.34 16.15
CA GLU A 76 15.99 -8.94 15.72
C GLU A 76 14.55 -8.43 15.46
N VAL A 77 13.55 -9.32 15.54
CA VAL A 77 12.14 -8.95 15.35
C VAL A 77 11.67 -8.10 16.53
N PRO A 78 11.08 -6.91 16.30
CA PRO A 78 10.52 -6.08 17.37
C PRO A 78 9.48 -6.85 18.19
N ALA A 79 9.35 -6.50 19.47
CA ALA A 79 8.31 -7.07 20.32
C ALA A 79 6.90 -6.80 19.75
N CYS A 80 5.94 -7.69 20.04
CA CYS A 80 4.55 -7.47 19.66
C CYS A 80 4.04 -6.16 20.26
N GLY A 81 3.55 -5.27 19.40
CA GLY A 81 2.94 -3.99 19.77
C GLY A 81 1.48 -4.13 20.19
N ALA A 82 0.91 -3.04 20.69
CA ALA A 82 -0.53 -2.97 20.95
C ALA A 82 -1.33 -2.99 19.63
N PRO A 83 -2.60 -3.47 19.64
CA PRO A 83 -3.48 -3.36 18.49
C PRO A 83 -3.60 -1.92 17.98
N LEU A 84 -3.76 -1.73 16.67
CA LEU A 84 -3.81 -0.40 16.05
C LEU A 84 -4.88 0.50 16.66
N GLU A 85 -6.05 -0.04 17.03
CA GLU A 85 -7.12 0.69 17.68
C GLU A 85 -6.65 1.29 19.00
N THR A 86 -5.94 0.51 19.83
CA THR A 86 -5.40 0.98 21.11
C THR A 86 -4.32 2.05 20.92
N MET A 87 -3.48 1.89 19.87
CA MET A 87 -2.46 2.90 19.54
C MET A 87 -3.10 4.23 19.11
N MET A 88 -4.16 4.17 18.30
CA MET A 88 -4.88 5.37 17.85
C MET A 88 -5.58 6.13 18.97
N ASP A 89 -6.00 5.42 20.03
CA ASP A 89 -6.64 6.04 21.21
C ASP A 89 -5.63 6.67 22.18
N MET A 90 -4.41 6.13 22.24
CA MET A 90 -3.40 6.54 23.24
C MET A 90 -2.32 7.46 22.68
N LEU A 91 -2.03 7.43 21.38
CA LEU A 91 -0.90 8.11 20.76
C LEU A 91 -1.35 9.14 19.71
N PRO A 92 -0.63 10.25 19.54
CA PRO A 92 -0.85 11.17 18.44
C PRO A 92 -0.55 10.45 17.10
N PHE A 93 -1.27 10.83 16.05
CA PHE A 93 -1.23 10.18 14.74
C PHE A 93 0.19 10.01 14.15
N THR A 94 1.07 10.98 14.41
CA THR A 94 2.48 10.93 13.98
C THR A 94 3.27 9.81 14.66
N GLU A 95 3.04 9.57 15.94
CA GLU A 95 3.69 8.49 16.68
C GLU A 95 3.13 7.13 16.29
N VAL A 96 1.81 7.05 16.00
CA VAL A 96 1.19 5.84 15.47
C VAL A 96 1.87 5.43 14.16
N ILE A 97 2.05 6.37 13.21
CA ILE A 97 2.73 6.08 11.94
C ILE A 97 4.16 5.61 12.18
N GLN A 98 4.90 6.27 13.06
CA GLN A 98 6.28 5.90 13.36
C GLN A 98 6.36 4.50 13.99
N THR A 99 5.49 4.19 14.93
CA THR A 99 5.41 2.88 15.59
C THR A 99 5.03 1.79 14.61
N VAL A 100 4.05 2.02 13.75
CA VAL A 100 3.62 1.07 12.71
C VAL A 100 4.74 0.82 11.70
N LEU A 101 5.47 1.86 11.28
CA LEU A 101 6.60 1.71 10.35
C LEU A 101 7.82 1.03 10.99
N SER A 102 8.01 1.15 12.31
CA SER A 102 9.03 0.37 13.00
C SER A 102 8.70 -1.13 13.00
N GLY A 103 7.42 -1.46 12.87
CA GLY A 103 6.90 -2.83 12.82
C GLY A 103 6.74 -3.45 14.20
N ASP A 104 6.00 -4.53 14.27
CA ASP A 104 5.85 -5.37 15.45
C ASP A 104 6.04 -6.86 15.09
N GLY A 105 6.14 -7.72 16.11
CA GLY A 105 6.35 -9.15 15.95
C GLY A 105 5.23 -9.87 15.18
N GLU A 106 4.01 -9.33 15.19
CA GLU A 106 2.91 -9.89 14.40
C GLU A 106 3.12 -9.68 12.89
N CYS A 107 3.80 -8.58 12.49
CA CYS A 107 4.14 -8.31 11.10
C CYS A 107 5.21 -9.28 10.54
N ALA A 108 6.04 -9.85 11.39
CA ALA A 108 7.06 -10.83 10.98
C ALA A 108 6.49 -12.23 10.72
N LYS A 109 5.30 -12.55 11.25
CA LYS A 109 4.68 -13.86 11.06
C LYS A 109 4.08 -14.00 9.67
N ILE A 110 4.44 -15.09 8.98
CA ILE A 110 3.85 -15.45 7.68
C ILE A 110 2.58 -16.26 7.94
N SER A 111 1.42 -15.61 7.92
CA SER A 111 0.13 -16.27 8.15
C SER A 111 -0.40 -17.00 6.91
N TRP A 112 0.04 -16.60 5.72
CA TRP A 112 -0.41 -17.18 4.45
C TRP A 112 0.63 -16.95 3.35
N SER A 113 0.83 -17.97 2.52
CA SER A 113 1.70 -17.90 1.34
C SER A 113 1.05 -18.56 0.13
N PHE A 114 1.25 -18.00 -1.05
CA PHE A 114 0.78 -18.54 -2.32
C PHE A 114 1.91 -18.53 -3.34
N ILE A 115 2.21 -19.70 -3.93
CA ILE A 115 3.32 -19.90 -4.88
C ILE A 115 4.68 -19.46 -4.29
N GLY A 116 4.88 -19.70 -2.98
CA GLY A 116 6.13 -19.35 -2.29
C GLY A 116 6.29 -17.88 -1.92
N LEU A 117 5.31 -17.02 -2.22
CA LEU A 117 5.29 -15.62 -1.84
C LEU A 117 4.26 -15.37 -0.74
N SER A 118 4.64 -14.59 0.26
CA SER A 118 3.74 -14.12 1.30
C SER A 118 2.76 -13.06 0.77
N MET A 119 1.67 -12.80 1.50
CA MET A 119 0.70 -11.78 1.10
C MET A 119 1.33 -10.38 0.91
N PRO A 120 2.24 -9.88 1.78
CA PRO A 120 2.93 -8.60 1.57
C PRO A 120 3.82 -8.58 0.32
N GLU A 121 4.45 -9.69 -0.05
CA GLU A 121 5.27 -9.79 -1.27
C GLU A 121 4.42 -9.64 -2.52
N TRP A 122 3.24 -10.27 -2.57
CA TRP A 122 2.27 -10.06 -3.65
C TRP A 122 1.81 -8.62 -3.74
N MET A 123 1.55 -7.98 -2.59
CA MET A 123 1.16 -6.57 -2.56
C MET A 123 2.28 -5.67 -3.07
N LEU A 124 3.54 -5.97 -2.72
CA LEU A 124 4.71 -5.24 -3.22
C LEU A 124 4.81 -5.33 -4.75
N VAL A 125 4.65 -6.52 -5.33
CA VAL A 125 4.64 -6.72 -6.79
C VAL A 125 3.53 -5.91 -7.46
N ILE A 126 2.32 -5.93 -6.90
CA ILE A 126 1.16 -5.17 -7.43
C ILE A 126 1.45 -3.67 -7.42
N PHE A 127 1.96 -3.12 -6.32
CA PHE A 127 2.28 -1.69 -6.20
C PHE A 127 3.42 -1.28 -7.16
N ILE A 128 4.43 -2.11 -7.35
CA ILE A 128 5.52 -1.87 -8.32
C ILE A 128 4.96 -1.81 -9.74
N ILE A 129 4.14 -2.78 -10.13
CA ILE A 129 3.52 -2.81 -11.46
C ILE A 129 2.63 -1.57 -11.66
N ALA A 130 1.79 -1.23 -10.68
CA ALA A 130 0.93 -0.04 -10.73
C ALA A 130 1.76 1.25 -10.90
N THR A 131 2.85 1.40 -10.15
CA THR A 131 3.74 2.56 -10.23
C THR A 131 4.41 2.67 -11.60
N LEU A 132 4.90 1.54 -12.15
CA LEU A 132 5.53 1.52 -13.47
C LEU A 132 4.52 1.88 -14.58
N VAL A 133 3.31 1.33 -14.54
CA VAL A 133 2.25 1.62 -15.52
C VAL A 133 1.82 3.08 -15.45
N LEU A 134 1.57 3.61 -14.25
CA LEU A 134 1.18 4.99 -14.04
C LEU A 134 2.29 5.97 -14.45
N GLY A 135 3.54 5.68 -14.06
CA GLY A 135 4.71 6.47 -14.42
C GLY A 135 4.93 6.52 -15.93
N PHE A 136 4.82 5.37 -16.60
CA PHE A 136 4.93 5.29 -18.06
C PHE A 136 3.82 6.08 -18.77
N ARG A 137 2.57 5.97 -18.31
CA ARG A 137 1.44 6.75 -18.85
C ARG A 137 1.63 8.25 -18.66
N LEU A 138 2.09 8.65 -17.48
CA LEU A 138 2.36 10.05 -17.16
C LEU A 138 3.49 10.59 -18.05
N PHE A 139 4.60 9.86 -18.20
CA PHE A 139 5.72 10.22 -19.06
C PHE A 139 5.27 10.39 -20.52
N LYS A 140 4.51 9.44 -21.06
CA LYS A 140 3.96 9.52 -22.41
C LYS A 140 3.02 10.73 -22.58
N SER A 141 2.24 11.07 -21.56
CA SER A 141 1.35 12.24 -21.57
C SER A 141 2.11 13.57 -21.63
N PHE A 142 3.34 13.64 -21.13
CA PHE A 142 4.19 14.83 -21.26
C PHE A 142 4.86 14.95 -22.62
N GLN A 143 5.14 13.83 -23.30
CA GLN A 143 5.77 13.83 -24.62
C GLN A 143 4.81 14.20 -25.77
N GLN A 144 3.49 14.05 -25.56
CA GLN A 144 2.53 14.38 -26.60
C GLN A 144 2.22 15.89 -26.54
N PRO A 145 2.37 16.64 -27.67
CA PRO A 145 2.00 18.05 -27.73
C PRO A 145 0.50 18.20 -27.46
N LYS A 146 0.12 19.31 -26.81
CA LYS A 146 -1.28 19.66 -26.57
C LYS A 146 -2.03 19.67 -27.92
N PRO A 147 -3.16 18.97 -28.06
CA PRO A 147 -4.04 19.24 -29.17
C PRO A 147 -4.56 20.66 -28.98
N PHE A 148 -4.35 21.51 -29.99
CA PHE A 148 -4.95 22.85 -30.07
C PHE A 148 -6.47 22.75 -30.08
#